data_a45a002259782e36bfcd2b853ed5718a
#
_entry.id   a45a002259782e36bfcd2b853ed5718a
#
_cell.length_a   1.000
_cell.length_b   1.000
_cell.length_c   1.000
_cell.angle_alpha   90.00
_cell.angle_beta   90.00
_cell.angle_gamma   90.00
#
_symmetry.space_group_name_H-M   'P 1'
#
loop_
_entity.id
_entity.type
_entity.pdbx_description
1 polymer ?
#
loop_
_entity_poly.entity_id
_entity_poly.type
_entity_poly.pdbx_seq_one_letter_code
_entity_poly.pdbx_strand_id
1 'polypeptide(L)'
;DKDAIMIAARVLGYGKDYVFKYTPSSTGVAEDVTIDLTTLEEKKLDESLVKTPRTNEFPFTLPHSGNEVTFKLLTHGDEKKIEQELQGLKKINPKASPEISTRWKYIITSVNGDKSNKTVREFVDNYLLAKDSRALREYISSIVPGVKLEFTYSNDGYVEEGVTIPIGITFLWPDAXV
;
A
#
# COMPACT_ATOMS: atom_id res chain seq x y z
N ASP A 1 -7.66 5.80 -2.92
CA ASP A 1 -6.90 4.54 -3.03
C ASP A 1 -6.24 4.45 -4.41
N LYS A 2 -4.92 4.31 -4.39
CA LYS A 2 -4.14 4.26 -5.62
C LYS A 2 -4.54 3.10 -6.53
N ASP A 3 -4.78 1.94 -5.94
CA ASP A 3 -5.12 0.77 -6.74
C ASP A 3 -6.46 0.95 -7.44
N ALA A 4 -7.45 1.50 -6.75
CA ALA A 4 -8.75 1.72 -7.36
C ALA A 4 -8.66 2.75 -8.48
N ILE A 5 -7.89 3.81 -8.28
CA ILE A 5 -7.71 4.84 -9.31
C ILE A 5 -7.00 4.25 -10.52
N MET A 6 -5.97 3.45 -10.30
CA MET A 6 -5.22 2.84 -11.38
C MET A 6 -6.10 1.91 -12.20
N ILE A 7 -6.94 1.12 -11.54
CA ILE A 7 -7.82 0.21 -12.24
C ILE A 7 -8.89 0.98 -13.02
N ALA A 8 -9.44 2.04 -12.42
CA ALA A 8 -10.41 2.86 -13.15
C ALA A 8 -9.79 3.48 -14.40
N ALA A 9 -8.57 3.98 -14.29
CA ALA A 9 -7.89 4.56 -15.44
C ALA A 9 -7.67 3.51 -16.54
N ARG A 10 -7.28 2.30 -16.14
CA ARG A 10 -7.09 1.22 -17.11
C ARG A 10 -8.41 0.88 -17.81
N VAL A 11 -9.49 0.75 -17.05
CA VAL A 11 -10.79 0.38 -17.65
C VAL A 11 -11.26 1.48 -18.60
N LEU A 12 -11.12 2.74 -18.20
CA LEU A 12 -11.55 3.85 -19.07
C LEU A 12 -10.73 3.94 -20.34
N GLY A 13 -9.42 3.67 -20.24
CA GLY A 13 -8.56 3.81 -21.40
C GLY A 13 -8.50 2.62 -22.33
N TYR A 14 -8.61 1.42 -21.79
CA TYR A 14 -8.37 0.19 -22.57
C TYR A 14 -9.42 -0.88 -22.35
N GLY A 15 -10.47 -0.59 -21.61
CA GLY A 15 -11.52 -1.57 -21.41
C GLY A 15 -11.32 -2.44 -20.19
N LYS A 16 -12.33 -3.23 -19.89
CA LYS A 16 -12.38 -3.98 -18.62
C LYS A 16 -11.54 -5.25 -18.63
N ASP A 17 -11.19 -5.78 -19.78
CA ASP A 17 -10.49 -7.06 -19.87
C ASP A 17 -8.99 -6.84 -19.82
N TYR A 18 -8.33 -7.59 -18.92
CA TYR A 18 -6.88 -7.53 -18.77
C TYR A 18 -6.32 -8.92 -18.98
N VAL A 19 -5.40 -9.06 -19.94
CA VAL A 19 -4.81 -10.33 -20.31
C VAL A 19 -3.35 -10.35 -19.82
N PHE A 20 -2.96 -11.45 -19.18
CA PHE A 20 -1.58 -11.62 -18.73
C PHE A 20 -1.23 -13.10 -18.76
N LYS A 21 0.07 -13.38 -18.71
CA LYS A 21 0.57 -14.75 -18.67
C LYS A 21 0.57 -15.29 -17.26
N TYR A 22 0.13 -16.51 -17.09
CA TYR A 22 0.14 -17.20 -15.82
C TYR A 22 0.57 -18.66 -16.06
N THR A 23 1.43 -19.15 -15.17
CA THR A 23 1.90 -20.53 -15.23
C THR A 23 1.30 -21.29 -14.06
N PRO A 24 0.25 -22.09 -14.29
CA PRO A 24 -0.32 -22.87 -13.19
C PRO A 24 0.66 -23.92 -12.70
N SER A 25 0.68 -24.15 -11.39
CA SER A 25 1.58 -25.18 -10.86
C SER A 25 1.13 -26.59 -11.26
N SER A 26 -0.13 -26.76 -11.64
CA SER A 26 -0.63 -28.05 -12.07
C SER A 26 -0.06 -28.50 -13.41
N THR A 27 0.25 -27.57 -14.31
CA THR A 27 0.73 -27.92 -15.66
C THR A 27 2.15 -27.46 -15.90
N GLY A 28 2.61 -26.38 -15.26
CA GLY A 28 3.89 -25.80 -15.53
C GLY A 28 4.01 -25.12 -16.89
N VAL A 29 2.91 -24.93 -17.58
CA VAL A 29 2.90 -24.35 -18.93
C VAL A 29 2.21 -22.99 -18.86
N ALA A 30 2.89 -21.95 -19.37
CA ALA A 30 2.33 -20.60 -19.37
C ALA A 30 1.12 -20.52 -20.30
N GLU A 31 0.11 -19.80 -19.84
CA GLU A 31 -1.07 -19.59 -20.64
C GLU A 31 -1.59 -18.18 -20.45
N ASP A 32 -2.38 -17.70 -21.39
CA ASP A 32 -3.02 -16.40 -21.27
C ASP A 32 -4.24 -16.50 -20.35
N VAL A 33 -4.31 -15.60 -19.38
CA VAL A 33 -5.46 -15.50 -18.50
C VAL A 33 -6.07 -14.13 -18.71
N THR A 34 -7.40 -14.11 -18.86
CA THR A 34 -8.14 -12.85 -18.99
C THR A 34 -9.00 -12.66 -17.77
N ILE A 35 -8.91 -11.49 -17.14
CA ILE A 35 -9.77 -11.15 -16.03
C ILE A 35 -10.56 -9.89 -16.36
N ASP A 36 -11.75 -9.81 -15.76
CA ASP A 36 -12.60 -8.63 -15.86
C ASP A 36 -12.29 -7.74 -14.68
N LEU A 37 -11.64 -6.61 -14.95
CA LEU A 37 -11.17 -5.72 -13.88
C LEU A 37 -12.32 -5.14 -13.05
N THR A 38 -13.53 -5.12 -13.61
CA THR A 38 -14.68 -4.60 -12.86
C THR A 38 -15.14 -5.55 -11.75
N THR A 39 -14.67 -6.80 -11.77
CA THR A 39 -15.08 -7.78 -10.76
C THR A 39 -14.16 -7.81 -9.54
N LEU A 40 -13.08 -7.03 -9.52
CA LEU A 40 -12.15 -7.06 -8.41
C LEU A 40 -12.80 -6.48 -7.16
N GLU A 41 -12.60 -7.17 -6.03
CA GLU A 41 -13.21 -6.77 -4.77
C GLU A 41 -12.43 -5.65 -4.11
N GLU A 42 -13.15 -4.72 -3.50
CA GLU A 42 -12.52 -3.68 -2.66
C GLU A 42 -12.37 -4.20 -1.25
N LYS A 43 -11.24 -3.92 -0.64
CA LYS A 43 -11.07 -4.14 0.79
C LYS A 43 -11.86 -3.09 1.55
N LYS A 44 -12.46 -3.49 2.66
CA LYS A 44 -13.18 -2.57 3.53
C LYS A 44 -12.34 -2.26 4.75
N LEU A 45 -12.39 -1.00 5.18
CA LEU A 45 -11.71 -0.61 6.40
C LEU A 45 -12.37 -1.30 7.59
N ASP A 46 -11.56 -1.89 8.47
CA ASP A 46 -12.06 -2.51 9.69
C ASP A 46 -12.28 -1.42 10.73
N GLU A 47 -13.52 -1.01 10.90
CA GLU A 47 -13.85 0.11 11.76
C GLU A 47 -13.57 -0.17 13.22
N SER A 48 -13.49 -1.44 13.62
CA SER A 48 -13.18 -1.75 15.01
C SER A 48 -11.76 -1.36 15.39
N LEU A 49 -10.90 -1.14 14.42
CA LEU A 49 -9.51 -0.75 14.66
C LEU A 49 -9.35 0.75 14.83
N VAL A 50 -10.40 1.52 14.57
CA VAL A 50 -10.33 2.98 14.70
C VAL A 50 -10.46 3.35 16.17
N LYS A 51 -9.51 4.13 16.66
CA LYS A 51 -9.49 4.53 18.07
C LYS A 51 -10.71 5.35 18.43
N THR A 52 -11.11 6.28 17.58
CA THR A 52 -12.30 7.11 17.74
C THR A 52 -13.07 7.04 16.44
N PRO A 53 -14.38 6.71 16.49
CA PRO A 53 -15.14 6.62 15.25
C PRO A 53 -15.03 7.88 14.42
N ARG A 54 -14.83 7.70 13.13
CA ARG A 54 -14.69 8.77 12.14
C ARG A 54 -13.44 9.61 12.31
N THR A 55 -12.51 9.17 13.16
CA THR A 55 -11.22 9.83 13.29
C THR A 55 -10.18 9.01 12.58
N ASN A 56 -9.35 9.68 11.79
CA ASN A 56 -8.25 9.00 11.07
C ASN A 56 -7.08 8.79 12.03
N GLU A 57 -7.27 7.95 13.02
CA GLU A 57 -6.25 7.67 14.02
C GLU A 57 -6.43 6.25 14.53
N PHE A 58 -5.34 5.46 14.48
CA PHE A 58 -5.36 4.04 14.78
C PHE A 58 -4.24 3.72 15.77
N PRO A 59 -4.52 2.90 16.79
CA PRO A 59 -3.46 2.50 17.72
C PRO A 59 -2.73 1.26 17.23
N PHE A 60 -1.46 1.14 17.62
CA PHE A 60 -0.66 -0.05 17.33
C PHE A 60 0.49 -0.13 18.33
N THR A 61 0.73 -1.32 18.84
CA THR A 61 1.88 -1.55 19.70
C THR A 61 2.98 -2.18 18.87
N LEU A 62 4.13 -1.51 18.81
CA LEU A 62 5.26 -2.02 18.03
C LEU A 62 5.78 -3.27 18.70
N PRO A 63 5.84 -4.40 17.98
CA PRO A 63 6.07 -5.69 18.67
C PRO A 63 7.47 -5.89 19.22
N HIS A 64 8.48 -5.25 18.67
CA HIS A 64 9.85 -5.47 19.13
C HIS A 64 10.28 -4.49 20.22
N SER A 65 9.97 -3.20 20.05
CA SER A 65 10.34 -2.21 21.05
C SER A 65 9.31 -2.08 22.17
N GLY A 66 8.07 -2.47 21.90
CA GLY A 66 6.99 -2.29 22.86
C GLY A 66 6.40 -0.90 22.90
N ASN A 67 6.92 0.03 22.11
CA ASN A 67 6.37 1.38 22.08
C ASN A 67 4.95 1.38 21.53
N GLU A 68 4.10 2.18 22.16
CA GLU A 68 2.73 2.34 21.70
C GLU A 68 2.64 3.57 20.82
N VAL A 69 2.18 3.37 19.59
CA VAL A 69 2.04 4.48 18.66
C VAL A 69 0.60 4.60 18.22
N THR A 70 0.24 5.79 17.76
CA THR A 70 -0.95 5.95 16.93
C THR A 70 -0.49 6.39 15.56
N PHE A 71 -1.27 6.02 14.56
CA PHE A 71 -0.93 6.38 13.19
C PHE A 71 -2.19 6.79 12.44
N LYS A 72 -2.01 7.40 11.29
CA LYS A 72 -3.11 7.80 10.44
C LYS A 72 -2.87 7.25 9.03
N LEU A 73 -3.94 7.18 8.26
CA LEU A 73 -3.85 6.88 6.84
C LEU A 73 -3.61 8.20 6.11
N LEU A 74 -2.58 8.21 5.26
CA LEU A 74 -2.19 9.44 4.59
C LEU A 74 -3.29 9.93 3.66
N THR A 75 -3.58 11.23 3.74
CA THR A 75 -4.54 11.87 2.86
C THR A 75 -3.81 12.48 1.66
N HIS A 76 -4.60 12.97 0.71
CA HIS A 76 -4.02 13.66 -0.43
C HIS A 76 -3.22 14.89 0.01
N GLY A 77 -3.73 15.62 0.99
CA GLY A 77 -3.00 16.77 1.54
C GLY A 77 -1.68 16.36 2.19
N ASP A 78 -1.67 15.23 2.90
CA ASP A 78 -0.44 14.71 3.47
C ASP A 78 0.59 14.38 2.39
N GLU A 79 0.13 13.77 1.29
CA GLU A 79 1.05 13.42 0.21
C GLU A 79 1.71 14.66 -0.37
N LYS A 80 0.95 15.74 -0.50
CA LYS A 80 1.53 17.00 -0.98
C LYS A 80 2.58 17.54 -0.02
N LYS A 81 2.32 17.49 1.28
CA LYS A 81 3.28 17.97 2.26
C LYS A 81 4.54 17.13 2.25
N ILE A 82 4.38 15.80 2.11
CA ILE A 82 5.54 14.90 2.03
C ILE A 82 6.39 15.26 0.82
N GLU A 83 5.74 15.44 -0.33
CA GLU A 83 6.45 15.78 -1.55
C GLU A 83 7.22 17.08 -1.41
N GLN A 84 6.60 18.08 -0.81
CA GLN A 84 7.27 19.39 -0.59
C GLN A 84 8.47 19.24 0.32
N GLU A 85 8.33 18.46 1.39
CA GLU A 85 9.45 18.26 2.30
C GLU A 85 10.59 17.51 1.61
N LEU A 86 10.26 16.50 0.82
CA LEU A 86 11.28 15.73 0.10
C LEU A 86 12.01 16.61 -0.91
N GLN A 87 11.30 17.51 -1.59
CA GLN A 87 11.95 18.43 -2.51
C GLN A 87 12.91 19.36 -1.80
N GLY A 88 12.51 19.85 -0.62
CA GLY A 88 13.39 20.69 0.17
C GLY A 88 14.63 19.97 0.62
N LEU A 89 14.49 18.71 1.05
CA LEU A 89 15.65 17.94 1.48
C LEU A 89 16.61 17.66 0.33
N LYS A 90 16.08 17.43 -0.88
CA LYS A 90 16.93 17.20 -2.04
C LYS A 90 17.76 18.42 -2.40
N LYS A 91 17.24 19.63 -2.17
CA LYS A 91 18.02 20.84 -2.42
C LYS A 91 19.22 20.93 -1.52
N ILE A 92 19.09 20.46 -0.28
CA ILE A 92 20.18 20.49 0.68
C ILE A 92 21.18 19.38 0.38
N ASN A 93 20.71 18.18 0.07
CA ASN A 93 21.56 17.03 -0.21
C ASN A 93 20.95 16.19 -1.33
N PRO A 94 21.35 16.45 -2.59
CA PRO A 94 20.76 15.73 -3.73
C PRO A 94 20.92 14.22 -3.69
N LYS A 95 21.92 13.72 -2.94
CA LYS A 95 22.16 12.28 -2.85
C LYS A 95 21.37 11.61 -1.75
N ALA A 96 20.73 12.38 -0.86
CA ALA A 96 19.95 11.80 0.23
C ALA A 96 18.69 11.16 -0.31
N SER A 97 18.26 10.08 0.33
CA SER A 97 17.02 9.40 -0.03
C SER A 97 16.17 9.18 1.22
N PRO A 98 15.64 10.26 1.81
CA PRO A 98 14.91 10.16 3.07
C PRO A 98 13.42 9.89 2.90
N GLU A 99 13.04 9.27 1.79
CA GLU A 99 11.62 9.13 1.46
C GLU A 99 10.86 8.33 2.50
N ILE A 100 11.42 7.19 2.91
CA ILE A 100 10.72 6.30 3.82
C ILE A 100 10.58 6.95 5.20
N SER A 101 11.67 7.51 5.72
CA SER A 101 11.60 8.14 7.05
C SER A 101 10.68 9.35 7.05
N THR A 102 10.68 10.12 5.96
CA THR A 102 9.78 11.27 5.88
C THR A 102 8.32 10.82 5.90
N ARG A 103 8.00 9.75 5.18
CA ARG A 103 6.62 9.25 5.20
C ARG A 103 6.21 8.81 6.60
N TRP A 104 7.09 8.11 7.32
CA TRP A 104 6.76 7.69 8.69
C TRP A 104 6.48 8.89 9.59
N LYS A 105 7.17 10.01 9.38
CA LYS A 105 6.96 11.20 10.20
C LYS A 105 5.55 11.79 10.02
N TYR A 106 4.90 11.49 8.91
CA TYR A 106 3.53 11.92 8.67
C TYR A 106 2.52 10.85 9.04
N ILE A 107 2.92 9.59 9.00
CA ILE A 107 2.04 8.48 9.32
C ILE A 107 1.84 8.35 10.82
N ILE A 108 2.93 8.40 11.59
CA ILE A 108 2.86 8.24 13.05
C ILE A 108 2.42 9.55 13.67
N THR A 109 1.37 9.50 14.50
CA THR A 109 0.78 10.70 15.08
C THR A 109 1.06 10.86 16.57
N SER A 110 1.49 9.79 17.25
CA SER A 110 1.90 9.88 18.63
C SER A 110 2.80 8.71 18.99
N VAL A 111 3.62 8.92 20.01
CA VAL A 111 4.49 7.88 20.54
C VAL A 111 4.31 7.88 22.06
N ASN A 112 3.83 6.74 22.59
CA ASN A 112 3.58 6.57 24.02
C ASN A 112 2.77 7.73 24.60
N GLY A 113 1.76 8.16 23.83
CA GLY A 113 0.85 9.21 24.25
C GLY A 113 1.28 10.61 23.93
N ASP A 114 2.52 10.83 23.47
CA ASP A 114 3.01 12.16 23.16
C ASP A 114 2.76 12.47 21.69
N LYS A 115 1.93 13.47 21.41
CA LYS A 115 1.56 13.87 20.06
C LYS A 115 2.40 14.98 19.48
N SER A 116 3.42 15.44 20.19
CA SER A 116 4.21 16.56 19.69
C SER A 116 4.99 16.14 18.45
N ASN A 117 5.06 17.07 17.51
CA ASN A 117 5.78 16.84 16.26
C ASN A 117 7.24 16.51 16.51
N LYS A 118 7.84 17.19 17.48
CA LYS A 118 9.24 16.96 17.81
C LYS A 118 9.46 15.51 18.26
N THR A 119 8.61 15.01 19.17
CA THR A 119 8.76 13.65 19.67
C THR A 119 8.58 12.63 18.54
N VAL A 120 7.58 12.81 17.69
CA VAL A 120 7.35 11.87 16.60
C VAL A 120 8.54 11.86 15.65
N ARG A 121 9.03 13.02 15.27
CA ARG A 121 10.14 13.09 14.31
C ARG A 121 11.41 12.50 14.89
N GLU A 122 11.68 12.79 16.15
CA GLU A 122 12.85 12.23 16.82
C GLU A 122 12.75 10.72 16.94
N PHE A 123 11.55 10.21 17.23
CA PHE A 123 11.34 8.77 17.31
C PHE A 123 11.62 8.11 15.97
N VAL A 124 11.11 8.67 14.88
CA VAL A 124 11.32 8.07 13.57
C VAL A 124 12.80 8.08 13.20
N ASP A 125 13.48 9.18 13.48
CA ASP A 125 14.89 9.29 13.08
C ASP A 125 15.81 8.40 13.91
N ASN A 126 15.50 8.18 15.20
CA ASN A 126 16.48 7.58 16.11
C ASN A 126 16.03 6.28 16.77
N TYR A 127 14.74 6.00 16.84
CA TYR A 127 14.26 4.89 17.66
C TYR A 127 13.35 3.91 16.96
N LEU A 128 12.90 4.19 15.76
CA LEU A 128 12.01 3.28 15.05
C LEU A 128 12.83 2.14 14.43
N LEU A 129 12.70 0.96 15.02
CA LEU A 129 13.45 -0.21 14.55
C LEU A 129 12.92 -0.68 13.20
N ALA A 130 13.81 -1.25 12.39
CA ALA A 130 13.41 -1.75 11.08
C ALA A 130 12.34 -2.84 11.20
N LYS A 131 12.46 -3.72 12.18
CA LYS A 131 11.47 -4.78 12.37
C LYS A 131 10.12 -4.20 12.77
N ASP A 132 10.11 -3.15 13.58
CA ASP A 132 8.88 -2.51 14.00
C ASP A 132 8.23 -1.77 12.84
N SER A 133 9.01 -1.08 12.02
CA SER A 133 8.43 -0.38 10.88
C SER A 133 7.83 -1.37 9.87
N ARG A 134 8.48 -2.51 9.70
CA ARG A 134 7.91 -3.55 8.83
C ARG A 134 6.58 -4.07 9.39
N ALA A 135 6.53 -4.33 10.70
CA ALA A 135 5.29 -4.80 11.31
C ALA A 135 4.17 -3.78 11.17
N LEU A 136 4.49 -2.49 11.37
CA LEU A 136 3.49 -1.45 11.22
C LEU A 136 3.02 -1.32 9.77
N ARG A 137 3.96 -1.41 8.82
CA ARG A 137 3.60 -1.35 7.41
C ARG A 137 2.65 -2.48 7.03
N GLU A 138 2.94 -3.70 7.51
CA GLU A 138 2.07 -4.84 7.22
C GLU A 138 0.69 -4.66 7.84
N TYR A 139 0.66 -4.12 9.06
CA TYR A 139 -0.62 -3.87 9.70
C TYR A 139 -1.44 -2.83 8.93
N ILE A 140 -0.80 -1.73 8.53
CA ILE A 140 -1.48 -0.70 7.76
C ILE A 140 -2.03 -1.29 6.46
N SER A 141 -1.24 -2.11 5.77
CA SER A 141 -1.70 -2.73 4.53
C SER A 141 -2.91 -3.61 4.75
N SER A 142 -3.01 -4.23 5.91
CA SER A 142 -4.14 -5.13 6.19
C SER A 142 -5.44 -4.37 6.41
N ILE A 143 -5.38 -3.11 6.82
CA ILE A 143 -6.59 -2.34 7.13
C ILE A 143 -6.93 -1.28 6.09
N VAL A 144 -5.99 -0.93 5.21
CA VAL A 144 -6.22 0.13 4.23
C VAL A 144 -7.25 -0.34 3.21
N PRO A 145 -8.30 0.45 2.95
CA PRO A 145 -9.24 0.10 1.90
C PRO A 145 -8.53 0.10 0.54
N GLY A 146 -8.85 -0.88 -0.27
CA GLY A 146 -8.23 -0.97 -1.57
C GLY A 146 -8.81 -2.10 -2.37
N VAL A 147 -8.32 -2.26 -3.58
CA VAL A 147 -8.77 -3.31 -4.47
C VAL A 147 -7.88 -4.53 -4.28
N LYS A 148 -8.50 -5.70 -4.19
CA LYS A 148 -7.75 -6.94 -4.15
C LYS A 148 -7.24 -7.25 -5.56
N LEU A 149 -5.92 -7.26 -5.71
CA LEU A 149 -5.30 -7.57 -7.00
C LEU A 149 -4.97 -9.05 -7.07
N GLU A 150 -6.00 -9.87 -6.95
CA GLU A 150 -5.90 -11.31 -6.96
C GLU A 150 -7.00 -11.91 -7.83
N PHE A 151 -6.77 -13.12 -8.31
CA PHE A 151 -7.79 -13.85 -9.05
C PHE A 151 -7.74 -15.33 -8.67
N THR A 152 -8.77 -16.05 -9.04
CA THR A 152 -8.83 -17.49 -8.86
C THR A 152 -8.65 -18.16 -10.21
N TYR A 153 -7.62 -18.99 -10.31
CA TYR A 153 -7.41 -19.80 -11.52
C TYR A 153 -8.14 -21.13 -11.35
N SER A 154 -8.86 -21.54 -12.37
CA SER A 154 -9.48 -22.86 -12.33
C SER A 154 -9.48 -23.49 -13.72
N ASN A 155 -9.22 -24.79 -13.77
CA ASN A 155 -9.18 -25.55 -15.01
C ASN A 155 -9.34 -27.02 -14.68
N ASP A 156 -10.40 -27.63 -15.23
CA ASP A 156 -10.66 -29.08 -15.10
C ASP A 156 -10.60 -29.54 -13.64
N GLY A 157 -11.26 -28.81 -12.76
CA GLY A 157 -11.33 -29.20 -11.36
C GLY A 157 -10.16 -28.74 -10.52
N TYR A 158 -9.08 -28.28 -11.11
CA TYR A 158 -7.97 -27.71 -10.39
C TYR A 158 -8.27 -26.24 -10.10
N VAL A 159 -8.12 -25.86 -8.83
CA VAL A 159 -8.42 -24.48 -8.40
C VAL A 159 -7.25 -23.94 -7.60
N GLU A 160 -6.84 -22.74 -7.93
CA GLU A 160 -5.78 -22.05 -7.20
C GLU A 160 -6.28 -20.66 -6.86
N GLU A 161 -6.48 -20.39 -5.56
CA GLU A 161 -7.04 -19.13 -5.10
C GLU A 161 -5.93 -18.18 -4.66
N GLY A 162 -6.27 -16.89 -4.63
CA GLY A 162 -5.35 -15.87 -4.13
C GLY A 162 -4.13 -15.65 -5.00
N VAL A 163 -4.25 -15.91 -6.30
CA VAL A 163 -3.12 -15.71 -7.21
C VAL A 163 -2.97 -14.22 -7.51
N THR A 164 -1.76 -13.71 -7.31
CA THR A 164 -1.50 -12.29 -7.53
C THR A 164 -1.58 -11.95 -9.00
N ILE A 165 -2.32 -10.87 -9.31
CA ILE A 165 -2.39 -10.35 -10.68
C ILE A 165 -1.12 -9.54 -10.95
N PRO A 166 -0.34 -9.89 -11.99
CA PRO A 166 0.88 -9.12 -12.27
C PRO A 166 0.55 -7.75 -12.84
N ILE A 167 1.02 -6.70 -12.18
CA ILE A 167 0.82 -5.33 -12.62
C ILE A 167 2.16 -4.76 -13.04
N GLY A 168 2.30 -4.50 -14.32
CA GLY A 168 3.51 -3.93 -14.87
C GLY A 168 3.17 -2.73 -15.74
N ILE A 169 4.19 -2.29 -16.49
CA ILE A 169 3.98 -1.14 -17.35
C ILE A 169 2.87 -1.37 -18.37
N THR A 170 2.70 -2.61 -18.82
CA THR A 170 1.66 -2.93 -19.80
C THR A 170 0.25 -2.85 -19.23
N PHE A 171 0.11 -2.74 -17.90
CA PHE A 171 -1.22 -2.59 -17.33
C PHE A 171 -1.84 -1.26 -17.75
N LEU A 172 -1.09 -0.17 -17.66
CA LEU A 172 -1.57 1.15 -18.04
C LEU A 172 -1.29 1.50 -19.51
N TRP A 173 -0.24 0.89 -20.06
CA TRP A 173 0.14 1.13 -21.45
C TRP A 173 0.33 -0.22 -22.15
N PRO A 174 -0.77 -0.82 -22.59
CA PRO A 174 -0.68 -2.19 -23.15
C PRO A 174 0.25 -2.31 -24.36
N ASP A 175 0.49 -1.22 -25.08
CA ASP A 175 1.34 -1.25 -26.28
C ASP A 175 2.79 -0.94 -26.00
N ALA A 176 3.14 -0.76 -24.78
CA ALA A 176 4.52 -0.41 -24.45
C ALA A 176 5.51 -1.55 -24.72
N UNK A 177 5.11 -2.47 -24.67
CA UNK A 177 5.94 -3.46 -24.73
C UNK A 177 6.09 -4.03 -25.96
N VAL A 178 6.23 -3.37 -26.81
CA VAL A 178 6.30 -3.85 -28.17
C VAL A 178 7.74 -4.00 -28.65
#